data_8b36df4adee9cb76ce31de2d92bb39a2
#
_entry.id   8b36df4adee9cb76ce31de2d92bb39a2
#
_cell.length_a   1.000
_cell.length_b   1.000
_cell.length_c   1.000
_cell.angle_alpha   90.00
_cell.angle_beta   90.00
_cell.angle_gamma   90.00
#
_symmetry.space_group_name_H-M   'P 1'
#
loop_
_entity.id
_entity.type
_entity.pdbx_description
1 polymer ?
#
loop_
_entity_poly.entity_id
_entity_poly.type
_entity_poly.pdbx_seq_one_letter_code
_entity_poly.pdbx_strand_id
1 'polypeptide(L)'
;MKKFYFLLLLLISSFVYSQTNGITYQAVIFNPSAQPIPGVNVVNAPLANKNICLKFSIIDENSQFEYIETIQTTTDEFGMVNLIIGSGDQIGGYASSFSSIFWNANPKNLQVDLSTTGICSYYSQISNQPFTAVPFALFAATAGTPGTPGPAGP
;
A
#
# COMPACT_ATOMS: atom_id res chain seq x y z
N MET A 1 -11.06 12.37 -45.92
CA MET A 1 -11.21 11.17 -45.11
C MET A 1 -9.92 10.80 -44.36
N LYS A 2 -8.74 10.77 -44.99
CA LYS A 2 -7.46 10.42 -44.31
C LYS A 2 -7.10 11.32 -43.09
N LYS A 3 -7.41 12.62 -43.14
CA LYS A 3 -7.16 13.56 -42.04
C LYS A 3 -8.07 13.32 -40.84
N PHE A 4 -9.26 12.77 -41.05
CA PHE A 4 -10.20 12.44 -40.00
C PHE A 4 -9.74 11.24 -39.16
N TYR A 5 -9.19 10.21 -39.82
CA TYR A 5 -8.62 9.03 -39.11
C TYR A 5 -7.37 9.38 -38.30
N PHE A 6 -6.56 10.34 -38.79
CA PHE A 6 -5.40 10.81 -38.03
C PHE A 6 -5.80 11.55 -36.73
N LEU A 7 -6.85 12.38 -36.81
CA LEU A 7 -7.39 13.07 -35.66
C LEU A 7 -8.01 12.09 -34.65
N LEU A 8 -8.73 11.07 -35.13
CA LEU A 8 -9.32 10.02 -34.28
C LEU A 8 -8.24 9.19 -33.58
N LEU A 9 -7.14 8.87 -34.28
CA LEU A 9 -6.01 8.13 -33.71
C LEU A 9 -5.30 8.93 -32.60
N LEU A 10 -5.20 10.24 -32.76
CA LEU A 10 -4.59 11.14 -31.79
C LEU A 10 -5.44 11.31 -30.53
N LEU A 11 -6.77 11.22 -30.66
CA LEU A 11 -7.71 11.24 -29.52
C LEU A 11 -7.66 9.95 -28.68
N ILE A 12 -7.38 8.80 -29.30
CA ILE A 12 -7.30 7.50 -28.60
C ILE A 12 -6.02 7.37 -27.77
N SER A 13 -4.93 8.04 -28.15
CA SER A 13 -3.64 7.98 -27.44
C SER A 13 -3.65 8.68 -26.08
N SER A 14 -4.70 9.45 -25.76
CA SER A 14 -4.81 10.22 -24.51
C SER A 14 -5.31 9.41 -23.29
N PHE A 15 -5.66 8.13 -23.44
CA PHE A 15 -6.30 7.33 -22.38
C PHE A 15 -5.37 6.31 -21.71
N VAL A 16 -4.07 6.39 -21.90
CA VAL A 16 -3.13 5.42 -21.28
C VAL A 16 -2.40 6.05 -20.11
N TYR A 17 -3.15 6.41 -19.05
CA TYR A 17 -2.57 6.68 -17.73
C TYR A 17 -3.24 5.78 -16.71
N SER A 18 -2.74 4.57 -16.56
CA SER A 18 -3.04 3.70 -15.44
C SER A 18 -1.75 3.41 -14.68
N GLN A 19 -1.25 4.41 -13.96
CA GLN A 19 -0.33 4.14 -12.86
C GLN A 19 -1.15 4.26 -11.58
N THR A 20 -1.44 3.13 -10.96
CA THR A 20 -1.99 3.11 -9.60
C THR A 20 -0.88 3.59 -8.67
N ASN A 21 -1.01 4.82 -8.17
CA ASN A 21 -0.15 5.32 -7.11
C ASN A 21 -0.53 4.59 -5.82
N GLY A 22 0.27 3.61 -5.42
CA GLY A 22 0.00 2.87 -4.21
C GLY A 22 0.95 1.70 -4.01
N ILE A 23 0.89 1.09 -2.83
CA ILE A 23 1.69 -0.08 -2.46
C ILE A 23 0.75 -1.27 -2.34
N THR A 24 1.03 -2.33 -3.10
CA THR A 24 0.27 -3.59 -2.97
C THR A 24 0.53 -4.22 -1.61
N TYR A 25 -0.55 -4.52 -0.89
CA TYR A 25 -0.54 -5.20 0.40
C TYR A 25 -1.33 -6.50 0.31
N GLN A 26 -0.67 -7.60 0.61
CA GLN A 26 -1.29 -8.93 0.69
C GLN A 26 -0.99 -9.55 2.05
N ALA A 27 -2.02 -10.08 2.70
CA ALA A 27 -1.86 -10.74 3.99
C ALA A 27 -2.97 -11.78 4.23
N VAL A 28 -2.67 -12.78 5.02
CA VAL A 28 -3.66 -13.64 5.64
C VAL A 28 -3.98 -13.06 7.02
N ILE A 29 -5.23 -12.76 7.26
CA ILE A 29 -5.69 -12.16 8.51
C ILE A 29 -6.10 -13.26 9.48
N PHE A 30 -5.46 -13.31 10.63
CA PHE A 30 -5.80 -14.22 11.71
C PHE A 30 -6.65 -13.52 12.77
N ASN A 31 -7.48 -14.29 13.45
CA ASN A 31 -8.29 -13.76 14.55
C ASN A 31 -7.41 -13.42 15.76
N PRO A 32 -7.23 -12.13 16.13
CA PRO A 32 -6.43 -11.77 17.30
C PRO A 32 -7.09 -12.20 18.62
N SER A 33 -8.40 -12.46 18.61
CA SER A 33 -9.22 -12.84 19.76
C SER A 33 -9.71 -14.28 19.60
N ALA A 34 -8.82 -15.24 19.32
CA ALA A 34 -9.20 -16.63 19.19
C ALA A 34 -9.87 -17.12 20.49
N GLN A 35 -11.21 -17.08 20.54
CA GLN A 35 -12.00 -17.77 21.55
C GLN A 35 -11.88 -19.26 21.21
N PRO A 36 -11.41 -20.11 22.13
CA PRO A 36 -11.44 -21.55 21.92
C PRO A 36 -12.91 -21.99 21.79
N ILE A 37 -13.32 -22.37 20.60
CA ILE A 37 -14.58 -23.09 20.41
C ILE A 37 -14.38 -24.44 21.06
N PRO A 38 -15.22 -24.87 22.00
CA PRO A 38 -15.10 -26.17 22.64
C PRO A 38 -15.02 -27.29 21.59
N GLY A 39 -13.92 -28.02 21.55
CA GLY A 39 -13.66 -29.12 20.62
C GLY A 39 -12.83 -28.76 19.37
N VAL A 40 -12.39 -27.51 19.20
CA VAL A 40 -11.51 -27.13 18.11
C VAL A 40 -10.37 -26.25 18.64
N ASN A 41 -9.20 -26.86 18.84
CA ASN A 41 -7.97 -26.13 19.21
C ASN A 41 -7.38 -25.41 17.99
N VAL A 42 -8.08 -24.41 17.42
CA VAL A 42 -7.52 -23.58 16.36
C VAL A 42 -7.19 -22.20 16.94
N VAL A 43 -6.09 -22.14 17.67
CA VAL A 43 -5.41 -20.88 17.96
C VAL A 43 -4.88 -20.36 16.64
N ASN A 44 -5.25 -19.12 16.26
CA ASN A 44 -4.87 -18.47 15.00
C ASN A 44 -5.49 -19.04 13.72
N ALA A 45 -6.80 -19.33 13.72
CA ALA A 45 -7.50 -19.61 12.46
C ALA A 45 -7.59 -18.36 11.59
N PRO A 46 -7.40 -18.47 10.25
CA PRO A 46 -7.68 -17.38 9.34
C PRO A 46 -9.12 -16.89 9.45
N LEU A 47 -9.31 -15.57 9.38
CA LEU A 47 -10.64 -14.95 9.34
C LEU A 47 -11.25 -15.07 7.94
N ALA A 48 -11.90 -16.23 7.65
CA ALA A 48 -12.50 -16.47 6.36
C ALA A 48 -13.84 -15.73 6.19
N ASN A 49 -14.05 -15.11 5.03
CA ASN A 49 -15.31 -14.45 4.64
C ASN A 49 -15.82 -13.44 5.68
N LYS A 50 -14.92 -12.63 6.25
CA LYS A 50 -15.23 -11.63 7.27
C LYS A 50 -15.06 -10.21 6.74
N ASN A 51 -16.04 -9.35 7.05
CA ASN A 51 -15.90 -7.92 6.88
C ASN A 51 -14.95 -7.40 7.96
N ILE A 52 -13.91 -6.73 7.54
CA ILE A 52 -12.88 -6.12 8.39
C ILE A 52 -12.58 -4.70 7.94
N CYS A 53 -11.94 -3.93 8.79
CA CYS A 53 -11.34 -2.67 8.40
C CYS A 53 -9.85 -2.70 8.79
N LEU A 54 -8.99 -2.40 7.82
CA LEU A 54 -7.57 -2.21 8.03
C LEU A 54 -7.25 -0.73 8.08
N LYS A 55 -6.43 -0.33 9.06
CA LYS A 55 -5.87 1.01 9.13
C LYS A 55 -4.37 0.91 8.85
N PHE A 56 -3.93 1.62 7.83
CA PHE A 56 -2.53 1.73 7.44
C PHE A 56 -1.98 3.08 7.88
N SER A 57 -0.86 3.05 8.58
CA SER A 57 -0.18 4.26 9.04
C SER A 57 1.27 4.24 8.58
N ILE A 58 1.69 5.25 7.84
CA ILE A 58 3.08 5.47 7.46
C ILE A 58 3.68 6.41 8.49
N ILE A 59 4.74 5.95 9.14
CA ILE A 59 5.41 6.64 10.24
C ILE A 59 6.82 7.00 9.77
N ASP A 60 7.20 8.26 9.96
CA ASP A 60 8.52 8.76 9.60
C ASP A 60 9.61 8.41 10.64
N GLU A 61 10.86 8.81 10.37
CA GLU A 61 12.02 8.60 11.25
C GLU A 61 11.91 9.26 12.63
N ASN A 62 11.02 10.27 12.77
CA ASN A 62 10.76 10.98 14.02
C ASN A 62 9.57 10.39 14.78
N SER A 63 9.07 9.23 14.34
CA SER A 63 7.88 8.57 14.89
C SER A 63 6.60 9.40 14.74
N GLN A 64 6.53 10.29 13.74
CA GLN A 64 5.34 11.06 13.41
C GLN A 64 4.54 10.34 12.34
N PHE A 65 3.22 10.39 12.45
CA PHE A 65 2.33 9.87 11.42
C PHE A 65 2.34 10.77 10.20
N GLU A 66 2.98 10.30 9.11
CA GLU A 66 3.03 11.03 7.86
C GLU A 66 1.73 10.85 7.06
N TYR A 67 1.19 9.64 7.03
CA TYR A 67 -0.04 9.32 6.32
C TYR A 67 -0.82 8.24 7.05
N ILE A 68 -2.14 8.39 7.13
CA ILE A 68 -3.03 7.40 7.74
C ILE A 68 -4.26 7.24 6.86
N GLU A 69 -4.58 6.02 6.48
CA GLU A 69 -5.81 5.67 5.76
C GLU A 69 -6.51 4.46 6.36
N THR A 70 -7.77 4.28 6.01
CA THR A 70 -8.55 3.09 6.31
C THR A 70 -9.12 2.47 5.05
N ILE A 71 -9.13 1.13 5.01
CA ILE A 71 -9.74 0.36 3.94
C ILE A 71 -10.67 -0.69 4.55
N GLN A 72 -11.96 -0.57 4.25
CA GLN A 72 -12.93 -1.63 4.52
C GLN A 72 -12.85 -2.69 3.42
N THR A 73 -12.82 -3.97 3.83
CA THR A 73 -12.76 -5.09 2.89
C THR A 73 -13.37 -6.34 3.48
N THR A 74 -13.51 -7.36 2.65
CA THR A 74 -13.91 -8.71 3.07
C THR A 74 -12.76 -9.65 2.76
N THR A 75 -12.37 -10.47 3.74
CA THR A 75 -11.40 -11.55 3.51
C THR A 75 -12.01 -12.66 2.66
N ASP A 76 -11.19 -13.36 1.90
CA ASP A 76 -11.62 -14.52 1.12
C ASP A 76 -11.82 -15.78 2.01
N GLU A 77 -12.08 -16.94 1.39
CA GLU A 77 -12.26 -18.23 2.07
C GLU A 77 -11.03 -18.71 2.85
N PHE A 78 -9.85 -18.16 2.55
CA PHE A 78 -8.58 -18.45 3.23
C PHE A 78 -8.17 -17.36 4.23
N GLY A 79 -9.02 -16.34 4.43
CA GLY A 79 -8.71 -15.20 5.28
C GLY A 79 -7.76 -14.19 4.63
N MET A 80 -7.56 -14.26 3.31
CA MET A 80 -6.62 -13.41 2.59
C MET A 80 -7.27 -12.08 2.18
N VAL A 81 -6.46 -11.03 2.18
CA VAL A 81 -6.79 -9.74 1.58
C VAL A 81 -5.74 -9.36 0.54
N ASN A 82 -6.17 -8.63 -0.49
CA ASN A 82 -5.30 -8.01 -1.49
C ASN A 82 -5.78 -6.58 -1.71
N LEU A 83 -4.97 -5.62 -1.27
CA LEU A 83 -5.33 -4.20 -1.20
C LEU A 83 -4.22 -3.34 -1.80
N ILE A 84 -4.55 -2.08 -2.09
CA ILE A 84 -3.59 -1.07 -2.49
C ILE A 84 -3.59 0.03 -1.44
N ILE A 85 -2.51 0.15 -0.67
CA ILE A 85 -2.28 1.26 0.25
C ILE A 85 -2.12 2.53 -0.59
N GLY A 86 -2.85 3.59 -0.24
CA GLY A 86 -2.95 4.82 -1.02
C GLY A 86 -4.26 4.93 -1.81
N SER A 87 -5.14 3.89 -1.74
CA SER A 87 -6.47 3.90 -2.36
C SER A 87 -7.63 4.02 -1.37
N GLY A 88 -7.33 4.01 -0.07
CA GLY A 88 -8.33 4.07 0.99
C GLY A 88 -8.79 5.48 1.35
N ASP A 89 -9.61 5.56 2.37
CA ASP A 89 -10.06 6.84 2.93
C ASP A 89 -8.99 7.40 3.86
N GLN A 90 -8.36 8.51 3.47
CA GLN A 90 -7.38 9.19 4.32
C GLN A 90 -8.06 9.78 5.55
N ILE A 91 -7.58 9.42 6.75
CA ILE A 91 -8.15 9.86 8.03
C ILE A 91 -7.18 10.68 8.87
N GLY A 92 -5.91 10.84 8.43
CA GLY A 92 -4.92 11.61 9.18
C GLY A 92 -3.54 11.60 8.53
N GLY A 93 -2.56 12.09 9.31
CA GLY A 93 -1.18 12.29 8.86
C GLY A 93 -0.93 13.74 8.42
N TYR A 94 0.34 14.14 8.37
CA TYR A 94 0.70 15.50 7.94
C TYR A 94 0.84 15.60 6.41
N ALA A 95 1.01 14.49 5.68
CA ALA A 95 0.99 14.49 4.22
C ALA A 95 -0.44 14.71 3.73
N SER A 96 -0.63 15.57 2.72
CA SER A 96 -1.94 15.91 2.18
C SER A 96 -2.57 14.78 1.36
N SER A 97 -1.78 13.81 0.89
CA SER A 97 -2.20 12.63 0.13
C SER A 97 -1.10 11.58 0.16
N PHE A 98 -1.41 10.35 -0.26
CA PHE A 98 -0.41 9.28 -0.42
C PHE A 98 0.72 9.68 -1.39
N SER A 99 0.40 10.35 -2.48
CA SER A 99 1.39 10.82 -3.46
C SER A 99 2.27 11.96 -2.96
N SER A 100 1.89 12.60 -1.84
CA SER A 100 2.66 13.68 -1.22
C SER A 100 3.66 13.17 -0.17
N ILE A 101 3.69 11.87 0.08
CA ILE A 101 4.66 11.24 0.98
C ILE A 101 6.06 11.42 0.40
N PHE A 102 6.96 11.94 1.20
CA PHE A 102 8.33 12.17 0.77
C PHE A 102 9.18 10.91 0.95
N TRP A 103 9.26 10.10 -0.09
CA TRP A 103 10.06 8.86 -0.14
C TRP A 103 11.54 9.18 -0.33
N ASN A 104 12.19 9.61 0.75
CA ASN A 104 13.63 9.86 0.81
C ASN A 104 14.40 8.63 1.34
N ALA A 105 15.70 8.79 1.58
CA ALA A 105 16.55 7.75 2.14
C ALA A 105 16.29 7.47 3.64
N ASN A 106 15.44 8.26 4.31
CA ASN A 106 15.15 8.09 5.72
C ASN A 106 14.21 6.90 5.93
N PRO A 107 14.43 6.10 6.99
CA PRO A 107 13.60 4.94 7.26
C PRO A 107 12.16 5.36 7.61
N LYS A 108 11.22 4.63 7.07
CA LYS A 108 9.80 4.75 7.40
C LYS A 108 9.26 3.40 7.83
N ASN A 109 8.27 3.42 8.70
CA ASN A 109 7.57 2.22 9.13
C ASN A 109 6.15 2.19 8.57
N LEU A 110 5.70 0.99 8.23
CA LEU A 110 4.30 0.69 7.98
C LEU A 110 3.72 0.03 9.22
N GLN A 111 2.80 0.71 9.88
CA GLN A 111 1.97 0.13 10.93
C GLN A 111 0.63 -0.28 10.32
N VAL A 112 0.18 -1.48 10.68
CA VAL A 112 -1.11 -2.02 10.26
C VAL A 112 -1.91 -2.36 11.50
N ASP A 113 -3.11 -1.80 11.58
CA ASP A 113 -4.07 -2.05 12.64
C ASP A 113 -5.33 -2.69 12.05
N LEU A 114 -5.91 -3.65 12.76
CA LEU A 114 -7.07 -4.42 12.34
C LEU A 114 -8.27 -4.13 13.24
N SER A 115 -9.42 -3.88 12.62
CA SER A 115 -10.73 -3.97 13.25
C SER A 115 -11.50 -5.15 12.65
N THR A 116 -11.93 -6.07 13.51
CA THR A 116 -12.71 -7.27 13.12
C THR A 116 -14.21 -7.05 13.18
N THR A 117 -14.65 -5.84 13.54
CA THR A 117 -16.08 -5.50 13.68
C THR A 117 -16.77 -5.18 12.36
N GLY A 118 -16.00 -5.08 11.26
CA GLY A 118 -16.52 -4.65 9.95
C GLY A 118 -16.77 -3.15 9.84
N ILE A 119 -16.59 -2.41 10.92
CA ILE A 119 -16.60 -0.96 10.96
C ILE A 119 -15.22 -0.46 11.35
N CYS A 120 -14.83 0.73 10.85
CA CYS A 120 -13.48 1.27 11.06
C CYS A 120 -13.33 1.89 12.46
N SER A 121 -13.41 1.04 13.48
CA SER A 121 -13.28 1.41 14.90
C SER A 121 -12.71 0.24 15.72
N TYR A 122 -12.22 0.52 16.94
CA TYR A 122 -11.66 -0.49 17.85
C TYR A 122 -10.54 -1.33 17.22
N TYR A 123 -9.47 -0.64 16.86
CA TYR A 123 -8.33 -1.27 16.19
C TYR A 123 -7.39 -1.97 17.17
N SER A 124 -6.83 -3.10 16.73
CA SER A 124 -5.70 -3.78 17.36
C SER A 124 -4.52 -3.76 16.39
N GLN A 125 -3.36 -3.34 16.86
CA GLN A 125 -2.15 -3.37 16.03
C GLN A 125 -1.75 -4.82 15.73
N ILE A 126 -1.58 -5.15 14.45
CA ILE A 126 -1.17 -6.48 14.00
C ILE A 126 0.24 -6.49 13.41
N SER A 127 0.75 -5.35 12.97
CA SER A 127 2.10 -5.23 12.40
C SER A 127 2.64 -3.82 12.58
N ASN A 128 3.97 -3.70 12.73
CA ASN A 128 4.73 -2.46 12.59
C ASN A 128 6.12 -2.84 12.07
N GLN A 129 6.35 -2.62 10.78
CA GLN A 129 7.55 -3.05 10.09
C GLN A 129 8.19 -1.90 9.32
N PRO A 130 9.53 -1.80 9.32
CA PRO A 130 10.20 -0.81 8.48
C PRO A 130 10.01 -1.15 7.01
N PHE A 131 9.87 -0.11 6.18
CA PHE A 131 10.00 -0.27 4.73
C PHE A 131 11.46 -0.61 4.41
N THR A 132 11.67 -1.77 3.80
CA THR A 132 12.98 -2.16 3.29
C THR A 132 13.06 -1.87 1.81
N ALA A 133 14.21 -1.35 1.35
CA ALA A 133 14.42 -1.12 -0.07
C ALA A 133 14.48 -2.46 -0.81
N VAL A 134 13.74 -2.56 -1.92
CA VAL A 134 13.90 -3.67 -2.86
C VAL A 134 15.12 -3.41 -3.76
N PRO A 135 15.83 -4.43 -4.27
CA PRO A 135 17.04 -4.27 -5.06
C PRO A 135 16.90 -3.28 -6.24
N PHE A 136 15.75 -3.28 -6.92
CA PHE A 136 15.48 -2.33 -8.00
C PHE A 136 15.35 -0.88 -7.53
N ALA A 137 14.82 -0.63 -6.34
CA ALA A 137 14.72 0.72 -5.77
C ALA A 137 16.11 1.26 -5.39
N LEU A 138 16.98 0.42 -4.85
CA LEU A 138 18.37 0.76 -4.60
C LEU A 138 19.12 1.09 -5.89
N PHE A 139 18.90 0.33 -6.95
CA PHE A 139 19.51 0.59 -8.26
C PHE A 139 19.01 1.92 -8.85
N ALA A 140 17.70 2.20 -8.78
CA ALA A 140 17.13 3.44 -9.27
C ALA A 140 17.66 4.67 -8.49
N ALA A 141 17.84 4.54 -7.16
CA ALA A 141 18.41 5.61 -6.34
C ALA A 141 19.86 5.92 -6.71
N THR A 142 20.63 4.93 -7.15
CA THR A 142 22.02 5.12 -7.60
C THR A 142 22.12 5.52 -9.08
N ALA A 143 21.12 5.19 -9.90
CA ALA A 143 21.07 5.57 -11.32
C ALA A 143 20.76 7.06 -11.55
N GLY A 144 20.34 7.79 -10.52
CA GLY A 144 20.08 9.24 -10.59
C GLY A 144 21.32 10.13 -10.71
N THR A 145 22.53 9.58 -10.61
CA THR A 145 23.76 10.30 -10.98
C THR A 145 23.93 10.20 -12.50
N PRO A 146 23.94 11.35 -13.23
CA PRO A 146 24.23 11.33 -14.66
C PRO A 146 25.56 10.60 -14.90
N GLY A 147 25.57 9.65 -15.81
CA GLY A 147 26.81 9.00 -16.25
C GLY A 147 27.82 10.07 -16.70
N THR A 148 29.12 9.82 -16.45
CA THR A 148 30.18 10.69 -16.94
C THR A 148 30.03 10.87 -18.46
N PRO A 149 30.10 12.12 -18.99
CA PRO A 149 30.09 12.34 -20.43
C PRO A 149 31.14 11.46 -21.11
N GLY A 150 30.76 10.83 -22.21
CA GLY A 150 31.70 10.05 -23.00
C GLY A 150 32.92 10.90 -23.43
N PRO A 151 34.08 10.26 -23.68
CA PRO A 151 35.27 11.01 -24.15
C PRO A 151 34.94 11.71 -25.48
N ALA A 152 35.48 12.91 -25.65
CA ALA A 152 35.35 13.62 -26.91
C ALA A 152 35.94 12.78 -28.06
N GLY A 153 35.20 12.66 -29.14
CA GLY A 153 35.64 11.95 -30.33
C GLY A 153 36.91 12.57 -30.91
N PRO A 154 37.67 11.82 -31.71
CA PRO A 154 38.93 12.31 -32.31
C PRO A 154 38.69 13.44 -33.30
#